data_e361b07c079501b356de2a4cb4c58356
#
_entry.id   e361b07c079501b356de2a4cb4c58356
#
_cell.length_a   1.000
_cell.length_b   1.000
_cell.length_c   1.000
_cell.angle_alpha   90.00
_cell.angle_beta   90.00
_cell.angle_gamma   90.00
#
_symmetry.space_group_name_H-M   'P 1'
#
loop_
_entity.id
_entity.type
_entity.pdbx_description
1 polymer ?
#
loop_
_entity_poly.entity_id
_entity_poly.type
_entity_poly.pdbx_seq_one_letter_code
_entity_poly.pdbx_strand_id
1 'polypeptide(L)'
;MNRFTKTVLLTGLFAGTTDLLYAYTLQYLKTGQLSEKLLNYIAGGVLGLKTSMAGGNWAAFVGLICHYSVAMIFTILFFLVFPKIKILHFNKYLVGMLYAVFADSVMTWIVVPLSAIHSTPEFSLSRSYIYWIFFGMVFGIPIVYNAYRYYGSTGEGSHR
;
A
#
# COMPACT_ATOMS: atom_id res chain seq x y z
N MET A 1 -0.54 6.33 -24.13
CA MET A 1 -1.02 6.09 -22.74
C MET A 1 -1.95 7.24 -22.39
N ASN A 2 -3.18 6.96 -22.01
CA ASN A 2 -4.13 8.02 -21.66
C ASN A 2 -3.76 8.68 -20.31
N ARG A 3 -4.36 9.86 -20.04
CA ARG A 3 -4.07 10.65 -18.84
C ARG A 3 -4.39 9.88 -17.54
N PHE A 4 -5.47 9.11 -17.54
CA PHE A 4 -5.87 8.27 -16.40
C PHE A 4 -4.79 7.25 -16.06
N THR A 5 -4.40 6.41 -17.02
CA THR A 5 -3.39 5.36 -16.84
C THR A 5 -2.06 5.95 -16.37
N LYS A 6 -1.62 7.08 -16.96
CA LYS A 6 -0.39 7.76 -16.53
C LYS A 6 -0.46 8.20 -15.08
N THR A 7 -1.58 8.84 -14.66
CA THR A 7 -1.75 9.32 -13.29
C THR A 7 -1.76 8.15 -12.30
N VAL A 8 -2.52 7.10 -12.60
CA VAL A 8 -2.61 5.90 -11.73
C VAL A 8 -1.26 5.22 -11.59
N LEU A 9 -0.53 5.00 -12.69
CA LEU A 9 0.80 4.38 -12.67
C LEU A 9 1.79 5.19 -11.83
N LEU A 10 1.88 6.49 -12.07
CA LEU A 10 2.80 7.35 -11.32
C LEU A 10 2.43 7.43 -9.84
N THR A 11 1.14 7.49 -9.53
CA THR A 11 0.66 7.50 -8.13
C THR A 11 0.97 6.19 -7.43
N GLY A 12 0.70 5.04 -8.05
CA GLY A 12 0.95 3.72 -7.48
C GLY A 12 2.44 3.44 -7.29
N LEU A 13 3.28 3.82 -8.25
CA LEU A 13 4.73 3.73 -8.11
C LEU A 13 5.24 4.63 -6.97
N PHE A 14 4.78 5.86 -6.90
CA PHE A 14 5.17 6.79 -5.83
C PHE A 14 4.73 6.26 -4.45
N ALA A 15 3.46 5.90 -4.29
CA ALA A 15 2.93 5.37 -3.03
C ALA A 15 3.62 4.06 -2.62
N GLY A 16 3.85 3.14 -3.56
CA GLY A 16 4.58 1.90 -3.31
C GLY A 16 6.04 2.15 -2.90
N THR A 17 6.71 3.12 -3.53
CA THR A 17 8.10 3.46 -3.16
C THR A 17 8.17 4.07 -1.76
N THR A 18 7.30 5.03 -1.45
CA THR A 18 7.28 5.67 -0.12
C THR A 18 6.90 4.69 0.99
N ASP A 19 5.99 3.77 0.73
CA ASP A 19 5.64 2.69 1.65
C ASP A 19 6.81 1.71 1.86
N LEU A 20 7.49 1.30 0.80
CA LEU A 20 8.66 0.42 0.90
C LEU A 20 9.80 1.08 1.70
N LEU A 21 10.07 2.36 1.45
CA LEU A 21 11.05 3.13 2.22
C LEU A 21 10.65 3.22 3.70
N TYR A 22 9.37 3.44 3.98
CA TYR A 22 8.86 3.43 5.34
C TYR A 22 9.04 2.06 6.02
N ALA A 23 8.72 0.98 5.33
CA ALA A 23 8.91 -0.38 5.85
C ALA A 23 10.38 -0.68 6.18
N TYR A 24 11.32 -0.30 5.30
CA TYR A 24 12.76 -0.41 5.57
C TYR A 24 13.22 0.47 6.73
N THR A 25 12.68 1.69 6.83
CA THR A 25 12.97 2.59 7.96
C THR A 25 12.52 1.98 9.27
N LEU A 26 11.30 1.44 9.34
CA LEU A 26 10.80 0.75 10.52
C LEU A 26 11.65 -0.47 10.89
N GLN A 27 12.08 -1.24 9.89
CA GLN A 27 12.95 -2.38 10.11
C GLN A 27 14.28 -1.95 10.72
N TYR A 28 14.90 -0.91 10.14
CA TYR A 28 16.15 -0.36 10.65
C TYR A 28 16.03 0.14 12.10
N LEU A 29 14.96 0.88 12.41
CA LEU A 29 14.72 1.37 13.76
C LEU A 29 14.50 0.26 14.79
N LYS A 30 13.96 -0.89 14.35
CA LYS A 30 13.71 -2.05 15.25
C LYS A 30 14.91 -2.97 15.42
N THR A 31 15.74 -3.12 14.39
CA THR A 31 16.79 -4.15 14.35
C THR A 31 18.21 -3.58 14.26
N GLY A 32 18.36 -2.28 13.99
CA GLY A 32 19.64 -1.65 13.69
C GLY A 32 20.26 -2.07 12.33
N GLN A 33 19.54 -2.87 11.53
CA GLN A 33 20.06 -3.41 10.27
C GLN A 33 19.04 -3.26 9.14
N LEU A 34 19.52 -2.90 7.95
CA LEU A 34 18.77 -3.03 6.71
C LEU A 34 18.91 -4.48 6.22
N SER A 35 17.84 -5.24 6.25
CA SER A 35 17.86 -6.64 5.87
C SER A 35 17.10 -6.86 4.56
N GLU A 36 17.73 -7.54 3.60
CA GLU A 36 17.09 -8.02 2.36
C GLU A 36 15.88 -8.94 2.65
N LYS A 37 15.82 -9.50 3.87
CA LYS A 37 14.73 -10.41 4.30
C LYS A 37 13.34 -9.78 4.28
N LEU A 38 13.22 -8.43 4.25
CA LEU A 38 11.93 -7.76 4.12
C LEU A 38 11.25 -8.13 2.80
N LEU A 39 11.95 -8.00 1.69
CA LEU A 39 11.42 -8.37 0.37
C LEU A 39 11.20 -9.87 0.26
N ASN A 40 12.09 -10.69 0.83
CA ASN A 40 11.92 -12.13 0.86
C ASN A 40 10.65 -12.52 1.66
N TYR A 41 10.35 -11.81 2.77
CA TYR A 41 9.11 -12.01 3.51
C TYR A 41 7.88 -11.70 2.64
N ILE A 42 7.90 -10.60 1.90
CA ILE A 42 6.82 -10.24 0.96
C ILE A 42 6.65 -11.31 -0.13
N ALA A 43 7.77 -11.81 -0.68
CA ALA A 43 7.75 -12.93 -1.63
C ALA A 43 7.15 -14.21 -1.03
N GLY A 44 7.25 -14.36 0.27
CA GLY A 44 6.65 -15.47 1.02
C GLY A 44 5.15 -15.59 0.82
N GLY A 45 4.46 -14.48 0.51
CA GLY A 45 3.04 -14.48 0.17
C GLY A 45 2.67 -15.34 -1.05
N VAL A 46 3.62 -15.54 -1.97
CA VAL A 46 3.44 -16.34 -3.19
C VAL A 46 4.25 -17.63 -3.14
N LEU A 47 5.50 -17.57 -2.67
CA LEU A 47 6.45 -18.69 -2.71
C LEU A 47 6.40 -19.58 -1.45
N GLY A 48 5.72 -19.13 -0.39
CA GLY A 48 5.83 -19.69 0.96
C GLY A 48 7.10 -19.22 1.67
N LEU A 49 7.00 -19.04 3.01
CA LEU A 49 8.09 -18.45 3.82
C LEU A 49 9.41 -19.23 3.72
N LYS A 50 9.36 -20.56 3.77
CA LYS A 50 10.57 -21.41 3.72
C LYS A 50 11.33 -21.18 2.43
N THR A 51 10.66 -21.20 1.29
CA THR A 51 11.25 -21.02 -0.04
C THR A 51 11.77 -19.61 -0.24
N SER A 52 10.99 -18.61 0.12
CA SER A 52 11.34 -17.21 -0.09
C SER A 52 12.52 -16.76 0.78
N MET A 53 12.59 -17.22 2.04
CA MET A 53 13.69 -16.88 2.94
C MET A 53 15.02 -17.55 2.56
N ALA A 54 14.98 -18.69 1.87
CA ALA A 54 16.15 -19.37 1.31
C ALA A 54 16.52 -18.85 -0.10
N GLY A 55 15.62 -18.13 -0.79
CA GLY A 55 15.76 -17.78 -2.19
C GLY A 55 16.68 -16.59 -2.51
N GLY A 56 17.27 -15.92 -1.50
CA GLY A 56 18.21 -14.81 -1.71
C GLY A 56 17.66 -13.70 -2.59
N ASN A 57 18.49 -13.16 -3.48
CA ASN A 57 18.15 -12.02 -4.35
C ASN A 57 17.00 -12.31 -5.33
N TRP A 58 16.85 -13.56 -5.77
CA TRP A 58 15.72 -13.94 -6.63
C TRP A 58 14.40 -13.77 -5.91
N ALA A 59 14.29 -14.27 -4.68
CA ALA A 59 13.08 -14.10 -3.89
C ALA A 59 12.83 -12.63 -3.55
N ALA A 60 13.86 -11.85 -3.26
CA ALA A 60 13.73 -10.40 -3.05
C ALA A 60 13.18 -9.70 -4.30
N PHE A 61 13.61 -10.08 -5.50
CA PHE A 61 13.06 -9.54 -6.75
C PHE A 61 11.57 -9.88 -6.93
N VAL A 62 11.18 -11.13 -6.64
CA VAL A 62 9.76 -11.53 -6.63
C VAL A 62 8.97 -10.70 -5.60
N GLY A 63 9.53 -10.50 -4.40
CA GLY A 63 8.90 -9.67 -3.36
C GLY A 63 8.70 -8.23 -3.79
N LEU A 64 9.67 -7.66 -4.51
CA LEU A 64 9.55 -6.31 -5.07
C LEU A 64 8.39 -6.21 -6.07
N ILE A 65 8.27 -7.19 -6.98
CA ILE A 65 7.15 -7.26 -7.93
C ILE A 65 5.82 -7.39 -7.19
N CYS A 66 5.72 -8.29 -6.22
CA CYS A 66 4.52 -8.46 -5.41
C CYS A 66 4.13 -7.16 -4.69
N HIS A 67 5.09 -6.48 -4.06
CA HIS A 67 4.87 -5.22 -3.37
C HIS A 67 4.26 -4.15 -4.28
N TYR A 68 4.90 -3.89 -5.42
CA TYR A 68 4.37 -2.90 -6.36
C TYR A 68 3.05 -3.33 -7.00
N SER A 69 2.83 -4.63 -7.21
CA SER A 69 1.55 -5.13 -7.70
C SER A 69 0.41 -4.83 -6.72
N VAL A 70 0.62 -5.07 -5.43
CA VAL A 70 -0.35 -4.78 -4.38
C VAL A 70 -0.59 -3.27 -4.27
N ALA A 71 0.46 -2.46 -4.24
CA ALA A 71 0.34 -0.99 -4.21
C ALA A 71 -0.45 -0.46 -5.42
N MET A 72 -0.21 -1.04 -6.59
CA MET A 72 -0.93 -0.69 -7.82
C MET A 72 -2.41 -1.09 -7.76
N ILE A 73 -2.72 -2.30 -7.27
CA ILE A 73 -4.11 -2.76 -7.10
C ILE A 73 -4.89 -1.81 -6.19
N PHE A 74 -4.35 -1.45 -5.04
CA PHE A 74 -4.99 -0.48 -4.14
C PHE A 74 -5.14 0.90 -4.80
N THR A 75 -4.13 1.37 -5.52
CA THR A 75 -4.22 2.65 -6.24
C THR A 75 -5.32 2.63 -7.29
N ILE A 76 -5.39 1.59 -8.13
CA ILE A 76 -6.44 1.42 -9.14
C ILE A 76 -7.81 1.36 -8.47
N LEU A 77 -7.96 0.54 -7.43
CA LEU A 77 -9.21 0.40 -6.69
C LEU A 77 -9.71 1.76 -6.19
N PHE A 78 -8.84 2.55 -5.56
CA PHE A 78 -9.22 3.89 -5.09
C PHE A 78 -9.68 4.79 -6.21
N PHE A 79 -8.92 4.88 -7.31
CA PHE A 79 -9.27 5.71 -8.45
C PHE A 79 -10.60 5.31 -9.10
N LEU A 80 -10.92 4.02 -9.16
CA LEU A 80 -12.19 3.53 -9.71
C LEU A 80 -13.40 3.80 -8.80
N VAL A 81 -13.17 3.80 -7.49
CA VAL A 81 -14.23 3.98 -6.48
C VAL A 81 -14.46 5.46 -6.17
N PHE A 82 -13.41 6.28 -6.24
CA PHE A 82 -13.44 7.69 -5.87
C PHE A 82 -14.59 8.49 -6.51
N PRO A 83 -14.84 8.43 -7.85
CA PRO A 83 -15.93 9.22 -8.46
C PRO A 83 -17.33 8.74 -8.08
N LYS A 84 -17.46 7.52 -7.55
CA LYS A 84 -18.74 6.89 -7.24
C LYS A 84 -19.24 7.16 -5.82
N ILE A 85 -18.33 7.52 -4.91
CA ILE A 85 -18.62 7.65 -3.47
C ILE A 85 -18.41 9.09 -3.02
N LYS A 86 -19.51 9.81 -2.78
CA LYS A 86 -19.50 11.24 -2.40
C LYS A 86 -18.71 11.54 -1.12
N ILE A 87 -18.74 10.66 -0.13
CA ILE A 87 -18.04 10.86 1.15
C ILE A 87 -16.51 10.92 0.96
N LEU A 88 -15.98 10.33 -0.10
CA LEU A 88 -14.55 10.40 -0.42
C LEU A 88 -14.11 11.81 -0.86
N HIS A 89 -15.06 12.71 -1.13
CA HIS A 89 -14.81 14.11 -1.51
C HIS A 89 -14.78 15.08 -0.30
N PHE A 90 -14.98 14.59 0.93
CA PHE A 90 -15.09 15.42 2.13
C PHE A 90 -13.76 16.11 2.48
N ASN A 91 -12.73 15.36 2.82
CA ASN A 91 -11.41 15.87 3.21
C ASN A 91 -10.33 14.88 2.77
N LYS A 92 -9.48 15.31 1.83
CA LYS A 92 -8.46 14.45 1.22
C LYS A 92 -7.46 13.85 2.22
N TYR A 93 -7.15 14.56 3.30
CA TYR A 93 -6.21 14.08 4.31
C TYR A 93 -6.87 13.02 5.20
N LEU A 94 -8.08 13.30 5.69
CA LEU A 94 -8.83 12.34 6.48
C LEU A 94 -9.16 11.08 5.67
N VAL A 95 -9.62 11.25 4.43
CA VAL A 95 -9.90 10.12 3.53
C VAL A 95 -8.63 9.32 3.25
N GLY A 96 -7.46 9.99 3.08
CA GLY A 96 -6.19 9.32 2.91
C GLY A 96 -5.80 8.47 4.11
N MET A 97 -5.97 9.00 5.31
CA MET A 97 -5.72 8.25 6.55
C MET A 97 -6.65 7.03 6.69
N LEU A 98 -7.95 7.23 6.46
CA LEU A 98 -8.93 6.13 6.52
C LEU A 98 -8.68 5.09 5.43
N TYR A 99 -8.26 5.51 4.24
CA TYR A 99 -7.91 4.59 3.16
C TYR A 99 -6.69 3.74 3.48
N ALA A 100 -5.68 4.31 4.13
CA ALA A 100 -4.53 3.55 4.61
C ALA A 100 -4.92 2.49 5.64
N VAL A 101 -5.77 2.85 6.61
CA VAL A 101 -6.31 1.88 7.60
C VAL A 101 -7.09 0.77 6.90
N PHE A 102 -7.91 1.12 5.90
CA PHE A 102 -8.63 0.13 5.09
C PHE A 102 -7.66 -0.79 4.35
N ALA A 103 -6.66 -0.24 3.65
CA ALA A 103 -5.69 -1.02 2.89
C ALA A 103 -4.88 -1.97 3.78
N ASP A 104 -4.40 -1.48 4.93
CA ASP A 104 -3.70 -2.29 5.93
C ASP A 104 -4.60 -3.40 6.50
N SER A 105 -5.85 -3.08 6.80
CA SER A 105 -6.83 -4.07 7.29
C SER A 105 -7.08 -5.17 6.26
N VAL A 106 -7.25 -4.83 4.99
CA VAL A 106 -7.41 -5.81 3.90
C VAL A 106 -6.15 -6.66 3.76
N MET A 107 -4.97 -6.04 3.81
CA MET A 107 -3.70 -6.79 3.75
C MET A 107 -3.57 -7.75 4.93
N THR A 108 -3.78 -7.26 6.14
CA THR A 108 -3.55 -8.01 7.37
C THR A 108 -4.56 -9.13 7.60
N TRP A 109 -5.84 -8.86 7.35
CA TRP A 109 -6.94 -9.79 7.69
C TRP A 109 -7.43 -10.64 6.51
N ILE A 110 -7.11 -10.26 5.28
CA ILE A 110 -7.56 -10.99 4.09
C ILE A 110 -6.37 -11.52 3.29
N VAL A 111 -5.48 -10.63 2.83
CA VAL A 111 -4.43 -11.02 1.90
C VAL A 111 -3.39 -11.93 2.56
N VAL A 112 -2.85 -11.54 3.72
CA VAL A 112 -1.81 -12.33 4.41
C VAL A 112 -2.32 -13.71 4.85
N PRO A 113 -3.49 -13.86 5.49
CA PRO A 113 -4.02 -15.19 5.84
C PRO A 113 -4.32 -16.09 4.63
N LEU A 114 -4.77 -15.51 3.52
CA LEU A 114 -5.06 -16.25 2.27
C LEU A 114 -3.81 -16.53 1.42
N SER A 115 -2.69 -15.84 1.72
CA SER A 115 -1.42 -16.04 1.02
C SER A 115 -0.71 -17.31 1.49
N ALA A 116 0.37 -17.69 0.81
CA ALA A 116 1.19 -18.85 1.20
C ALA A 116 1.96 -18.67 2.53
N ILE A 117 1.84 -17.52 3.19
CA ILE A 117 2.35 -17.28 4.55
C ILE A 117 1.46 -17.96 5.60
N HIS A 118 0.14 -17.97 5.40
CA HIS A 118 -0.88 -18.53 6.32
C HIS A 118 -0.73 -18.04 7.78
N SER A 119 -0.27 -16.80 7.97
CA SER A 119 -0.07 -16.24 9.30
C SER A 119 -1.34 -15.56 9.79
N THR A 120 -1.72 -15.83 11.03
CA THR A 120 -2.77 -15.07 11.71
C THR A 120 -2.14 -13.86 12.40
N PRO A 121 -2.61 -12.64 12.12
CA PRO A 121 -2.02 -11.44 12.71
C PRO A 121 -2.32 -11.36 14.21
N GLU A 122 -1.30 -11.05 14.99
CA GLU A 122 -1.47 -10.64 16.37
C GLU A 122 -1.86 -9.15 16.39
N PHE A 123 -3.09 -8.87 16.75
CA PHE A 123 -3.57 -7.48 16.84
C PHE A 123 -3.09 -6.82 18.13
N SER A 124 -2.28 -5.77 18.01
CA SER A 124 -1.89 -4.91 19.11
C SER A 124 -2.26 -3.46 18.82
N LEU A 125 -3.32 -2.96 19.45
CA LEU A 125 -3.85 -1.62 19.20
C LEU A 125 -2.77 -0.54 19.44
N SER A 126 -1.94 -0.66 20.48
CA SER A 126 -0.93 0.34 20.84
C SER A 126 0.20 0.48 19.81
N ARG A 127 0.48 -0.55 19.02
CA ARG A 127 1.44 -0.49 17.91
C ARG A 127 0.80 -0.06 16.59
N SER A 128 -0.48 -0.36 16.43
CA SER A 128 -1.19 -0.14 15.16
C SER A 128 -1.48 1.32 14.88
N TYR A 129 -1.84 2.15 15.87
CA TYR A 129 -2.21 3.54 15.59
C TYR A 129 -1.03 4.40 15.12
N ILE A 130 0.17 4.24 15.70
CA ILE A 130 1.36 4.95 15.24
C ILE A 130 1.72 4.54 13.82
N TYR A 131 1.69 3.22 13.54
CA TYR A 131 1.90 2.69 12.21
C TYR A 131 0.90 3.26 11.21
N TRP A 132 -0.40 3.30 11.53
CA TRP A 132 -1.43 3.83 10.64
C TRP A 132 -1.28 5.31 10.33
N ILE A 133 -0.81 6.13 11.29
CA ILE A 133 -0.53 7.55 11.05
C ILE A 133 0.55 7.69 9.97
N PHE A 134 1.68 7.03 10.14
CA PHE A 134 2.78 7.11 9.17
C PHE A 134 2.42 6.45 7.83
N PHE A 135 1.80 5.28 7.87
CA PHE A 135 1.33 4.60 6.65
C PHE A 135 0.29 5.45 5.90
N GLY A 136 -0.60 6.12 6.62
CA GLY A 136 -1.52 7.10 6.04
C GLY A 136 -0.80 8.23 5.30
N MET A 137 0.27 8.77 5.89
CA MET A 137 1.05 9.85 5.30
C MET A 137 1.81 9.39 4.03
N VAL A 138 2.42 8.21 4.06
CA VAL A 138 3.29 7.74 2.96
C VAL A 138 2.55 7.00 1.86
N PHE A 139 1.40 6.38 2.15
CA PHE A 139 0.63 5.57 1.20
C PHE A 139 -0.75 6.18 0.91
N GLY A 140 -1.59 6.38 1.92
CA GLY A 140 -2.98 6.78 1.73
C GLY A 140 -3.14 8.20 1.19
N ILE A 141 -2.50 9.19 1.80
CA ILE A 141 -2.61 10.59 1.38
C ILE A 141 -2.10 10.80 -0.05
N PRO A 142 -0.95 10.27 -0.50
CA PRO A 142 -0.53 10.41 -1.89
C PRO A 142 -1.55 9.87 -2.91
N ILE A 143 -2.15 8.72 -2.65
CA ILE A 143 -3.16 8.13 -3.54
C ILE A 143 -4.39 9.02 -3.62
N VAL A 144 -4.93 9.41 -2.47
CA VAL A 144 -6.14 10.22 -2.38
C VAL A 144 -5.92 11.61 -2.96
N TYR A 145 -4.80 12.26 -2.63
CA TYR A 145 -4.45 13.58 -3.15
C TYR A 145 -4.37 13.61 -4.69
N ASN A 146 -3.73 12.61 -5.30
CA ASN A 146 -3.63 12.51 -6.74
C ASN A 146 -4.98 12.20 -7.41
N ALA A 147 -5.85 11.42 -6.77
CA ALA A 147 -7.22 11.20 -7.25
C ALA A 147 -8.02 12.51 -7.23
N TYR A 148 -7.95 13.29 -6.15
CA TYR A 148 -8.56 14.62 -6.08
C TYR A 148 -8.08 15.54 -7.20
N ARG A 149 -6.76 15.59 -7.45
CA ARG A 149 -6.21 16.43 -8.54
C ARG A 149 -6.67 15.96 -9.91
N TYR A 150 -6.73 14.65 -10.11
CA TYR A 150 -7.14 14.10 -11.39
C TYR A 150 -8.60 14.44 -11.69
N TYR A 151 -9.53 14.08 -10.81
CA TYR A 151 -10.97 14.27 -11.03
C TYR A 151 -11.38 15.74 -10.93
N GLY A 152 -10.75 16.55 -10.10
CA GLY A 152 -10.98 17.99 -10.05
C GLY A 152 -10.57 18.73 -11.32
N SER A 153 -9.57 18.20 -12.05
CA SER A 153 -9.11 18.79 -13.31
C SER A 153 -9.87 18.28 -14.55
N THR A 154 -10.61 17.17 -14.43
CA THR A 154 -11.45 16.62 -15.52
C THR A 154 -12.90 17.09 -15.46
N GLY A 155 -13.29 17.89 -14.45
CA GLY A 155 -14.66 18.34 -14.27
C GLY A 155 -15.64 17.26 -13.80
N GLU A 156 -15.21 16.01 -13.70
CA GLU A 156 -16.06 14.90 -13.25
C GLU A 156 -16.39 14.95 -11.74
N GLY A 157 -15.69 15.79 -10.97
CA GLY A 157 -15.95 16.03 -9.56
C GLY A 157 -16.88 17.21 -9.26
N SER A 158 -17.32 17.95 -10.27
CA SER A 158 -18.10 19.22 -10.14
C SER A 158 -19.61 19.04 -10.29
N HIS A 159 -20.10 17.85 -10.57
CA HIS A 159 -21.54 17.61 -10.67
C HIS A 159 -22.08 16.92 -9.41
N ARG A 160 -22.48 17.74 -8.47
CA ARG A 160 -23.58 17.75 -7.48
C ARG A 160 -23.17 18.11 -6.10
#